data_e976088d62f86317878490fc226cfbde
#
_entry.id   e976088d62f86317878490fc226cfbde
#
_cell.length_a   1.000
_cell.length_b   1.000
_cell.length_c   1.000
_cell.angle_alpha   90.00
_cell.angle_beta   90.00
_cell.angle_gamma   90.00
#
_symmetry.space_group_name_H-M   'P 1'
#
loop_
_entity.id
_entity.type
_entity.pdbx_description
1 polymer ?
#
loop_
_entity_poly.entity_id
_entity_poly.type
_entity_poly.pdbx_seq_one_letter_code
_entity_poly.pdbx_strand_id
1 'polypeptide(L)'
;GERGQYLGEGGWPNLSSVFAHIVVGIGCVPLGQNTARFEIWDGMRAIDYLQSRPEVDPRRIGCTGNSGGGTQASYLMALDDRIGCAAISCYITSLPKLLATLGPQDSEQHFFGQLVFGVDHADLIMMRAPSPVLICAATNDFFDIGGTWDAFRYAKRLYTRMGCAERVDILENDAPHNYNAAQREGAARWMSRWLLAKD
;
A
#
# COMPACT_ATOMS: atom_id res chain seq x y z
N GLY A 1 -10.81 -9.70 2.06
CA GLY A 1 -11.34 -9.37 3.01
C GLY A 1 -11.60 -10.03 4.35
N GLU A 2 -10.72 -9.87 5.30
CA GLU A 2 -10.86 -10.40 6.65
C GLU A 2 -11.79 -9.54 7.54
N ARG A 3 -12.33 -8.47 6.99
CA ARG A 3 -13.20 -7.55 7.72
C ARG A 3 -14.50 -8.23 8.11
N GLY A 4 -14.70 -8.47 9.40
CA GLY A 4 -15.91 -9.05 9.95
C GLY A 4 -15.88 -10.56 10.19
N GLN A 5 -14.76 -11.24 10.00
CA GLN A 5 -14.64 -12.67 10.27
C GLN A 5 -14.74 -13.04 11.76
N TYR A 6 -14.54 -12.09 12.64
CA TYR A 6 -14.57 -12.26 14.09
C TYR A 6 -15.89 -11.79 14.73
N LEU A 7 -16.97 -11.78 13.97
CA LEU A 7 -18.31 -11.61 14.50
C LEU A 7 -18.78 -12.95 15.07
N GLY A 8 -18.31 -13.29 16.28
CA GLY A 8 -18.78 -14.47 16.98
C GLY A 8 -20.25 -14.33 17.34
N GLU A 9 -21.08 -15.32 17.02
CA GLU A 9 -22.30 -15.60 17.72
C GLU A 9 -21.93 -15.85 19.18
N GLY A 10 -22.16 -14.90 20.08
CA GLY A 10 -21.87 -15.12 21.48
C GLY A 10 -21.27 -13.96 22.26
N GLY A 11 -21.51 -12.73 21.87
CA GLY A 11 -21.33 -11.61 22.82
C GLY A 11 -19.94 -10.97 22.88
N TRP A 12 -19.06 -11.21 21.93
CA TRP A 12 -17.88 -10.36 21.76
C TRP A 12 -18.32 -9.02 21.19
N PRO A 13 -17.83 -7.88 21.72
CA PRO A 13 -18.13 -6.59 21.16
C PRO A 13 -17.79 -6.60 19.66
N ASN A 14 -18.61 -5.95 18.83
CA ASN A 14 -18.34 -5.71 17.43
C ASN A 14 -17.00 -4.95 17.32
N LEU A 15 -15.90 -5.69 17.20
CA LEU A 15 -14.60 -5.09 16.99
C LEU A 15 -14.62 -4.45 15.61
N SER A 16 -14.27 -3.16 15.53
CA SER A 16 -14.02 -2.55 14.23
C SER A 16 -12.94 -3.39 13.50
N SER A 17 -12.98 -3.40 12.18
CA SER A 17 -11.98 -4.14 11.39
C SER A 17 -10.53 -3.84 11.80
N VAL A 18 -10.21 -2.58 12.09
CA VAL A 18 -8.90 -2.12 12.59
C VAL A 18 -8.55 -2.80 13.92
N PHE A 19 -9.49 -2.81 14.86
CA PHE A 19 -9.25 -3.42 16.17
C PHE A 19 -9.06 -4.94 16.08
N ALA A 20 -9.77 -5.61 15.16
CA ALA A 20 -9.58 -7.03 14.91
C ALA A 20 -8.15 -7.34 14.41
N HIS A 21 -7.59 -6.51 13.53
CA HIS A 21 -6.18 -6.64 13.08
C HIS A 21 -5.19 -6.52 14.24
N ILE A 22 -5.42 -5.57 15.16
CA ILE A 22 -4.57 -5.41 16.35
C ILE A 22 -4.63 -6.67 17.24
N VAL A 23 -5.82 -7.19 17.50
CA VAL A 23 -5.99 -8.39 18.35
C VAL A 23 -5.29 -9.61 17.75
N VAL A 24 -5.44 -9.84 16.45
CA VAL A 24 -4.73 -10.93 15.75
C VAL A 24 -3.23 -10.70 15.76
N GLY A 25 -2.79 -9.45 15.56
CA GLY A 25 -1.38 -9.07 15.58
C GLY A 25 -0.69 -9.34 16.92
N ILE A 26 -1.39 -9.12 18.05
CA ILE A 26 -0.85 -9.45 19.38
C ILE A 26 -0.44 -10.92 19.45
N GLY A 27 -1.21 -11.83 18.86
CA GLY A 27 -0.88 -13.25 18.82
C GLY A 27 0.35 -13.57 17.96
N CYS A 28 0.70 -12.73 16.99
CA CYS A 28 1.87 -12.92 16.13
C CYS A 28 3.19 -12.53 16.83
N VAL A 29 3.15 -11.52 17.70
CA VAL A 29 4.36 -10.95 18.35
C VAL A 29 5.18 -12.01 19.10
N PRO A 30 4.62 -12.85 20.01
CA PRO A 30 5.40 -13.86 20.73
C PRO A 30 5.97 -14.95 19.81
N LEU A 31 5.46 -15.07 18.59
CA LEU A 31 5.95 -16.00 17.58
C LEU A 31 7.03 -15.40 16.68
N GLY A 32 7.42 -14.13 16.93
CA GLY A 32 8.35 -13.39 16.09
C GLY A 32 7.81 -13.14 14.68
N GLN A 33 6.48 -13.02 14.53
CA GLN A 33 5.79 -12.85 13.26
C GLN A 33 4.98 -11.57 13.22
N ASN A 34 4.46 -11.26 12.06
CA ASN A 34 3.57 -10.13 11.81
C ASN A 34 2.42 -10.58 10.89
N THR A 35 1.23 -10.00 11.07
CA THR A 35 0.06 -10.29 10.23
C THR A 35 0.30 -9.99 8.76
N ALA A 36 1.11 -8.98 8.44
CA ALA A 36 1.52 -8.67 7.07
C ALA A 36 2.07 -9.89 6.30
N ARG A 37 2.76 -10.80 6.99
CA ARG A 37 3.29 -12.03 6.37
C ARG A 37 2.19 -12.86 5.71
N PHE A 38 1.07 -13.02 6.39
CA PHE A 38 -0.04 -13.83 5.90
C PHE A 38 -0.77 -13.12 4.77
N GLU A 39 -1.03 -11.82 4.93
CA GLU A 39 -1.70 -11.02 3.92
C GLU A 39 -0.88 -10.88 2.64
N ILE A 40 0.43 -10.70 2.75
CA ILE A 40 1.34 -10.68 1.59
C ILE A 40 1.33 -12.05 0.89
N TRP A 41 1.38 -13.13 1.66
CA TRP A 41 1.30 -14.48 1.10
C TRP A 41 0.01 -14.71 0.35
N ASP A 42 -1.13 -14.33 0.92
CA ASP A 42 -2.44 -14.44 0.27
C ASP A 42 -2.51 -13.59 -1.00
N GLY A 43 -1.96 -12.38 -0.96
CA GLY A 43 -1.82 -11.51 -2.12
C GLY A 43 -0.98 -12.15 -3.25
N MET A 44 0.15 -12.78 -2.91
CA MET A 44 0.97 -13.52 -3.88
C MET A 44 0.21 -14.71 -4.47
N ARG A 45 -0.59 -15.43 -3.66
CA ARG A 45 -1.45 -16.51 -4.15
C ARG A 45 -2.57 -16.01 -5.06
N ALA A 46 -3.12 -14.81 -4.77
CA ALA A 46 -4.07 -14.17 -5.67
C ALA A 46 -3.44 -13.84 -7.04
N ILE A 47 -2.17 -13.42 -7.06
CA ILE A 47 -1.44 -13.18 -8.32
C ILE A 47 -1.24 -14.52 -9.08
N ASP A 48 -0.90 -15.61 -8.39
CA ASP A 48 -0.80 -16.94 -9.03
C ASP A 48 -2.12 -17.35 -9.67
N TYR A 49 -3.23 -17.13 -8.96
CA TYR A 49 -4.56 -17.40 -9.49
C TYR A 49 -4.84 -16.56 -10.73
N LEU A 50 -4.55 -15.26 -10.70
CA LEU A 50 -4.73 -14.41 -11.88
C LEU A 50 -3.92 -14.90 -13.06
N GLN A 51 -2.66 -15.28 -12.83
CA GLN A 51 -1.80 -15.81 -13.91
C GLN A 51 -2.25 -17.17 -14.46
N SER A 52 -3.01 -17.94 -13.69
CA SER A 52 -3.58 -19.22 -14.15
C SER A 52 -4.84 -19.05 -15.03
N ARG A 53 -5.39 -17.83 -15.10
CA ARG A 53 -6.63 -17.56 -15.83
C ARG A 53 -6.33 -17.27 -17.30
N PRO A 54 -6.99 -17.94 -18.26
CA PRO A 54 -6.72 -17.75 -19.69
C PRO A 54 -7.12 -16.35 -20.20
N GLU A 55 -8.05 -15.67 -19.51
CA GLU A 55 -8.50 -14.32 -19.83
C GLU A 55 -7.56 -13.20 -19.31
N VAL A 56 -6.55 -13.53 -18.52
CA VAL A 56 -5.60 -12.57 -17.94
C VAL A 56 -4.27 -12.59 -18.70
N ASP A 57 -3.79 -11.42 -19.12
CA ASP A 57 -2.40 -11.31 -19.58
C ASP A 57 -1.47 -11.30 -18.37
N PRO A 58 -0.68 -12.34 -18.14
CA PRO A 58 0.17 -12.45 -16.94
C PRO A 58 1.27 -11.40 -16.84
N ARG A 59 1.53 -10.65 -17.93
CA ARG A 59 2.54 -9.57 -17.98
C ARG A 59 1.94 -8.21 -17.69
N ARG A 60 0.63 -8.11 -17.47
CA ARG A 60 -0.13 -6.87 -17.31
C ARG A 60 -0.93 -6.85 -16.02
N ILE A 61 -0.30 -7.26 -14.92
CA ILE A 61 -0.90 -7.24 -13.60
C ILE A 61 -0.43 -5.99 -12.87
N GLY A 62 -1.37 -5.22 -12.35
CA GLY A 62 -1.11 -4.07 -11.48
C GLY A 62 -1.81 -4.22 -10.15
N CYS A 63 -1.43 -3.40 -9.18
CA CYS A 63 -2.11 -3.37 -7.89
C CYS A 63 -2.50 -1.96 -7.48
N THR A 64 -3.63 -1.84 -6.80
CA THR A 64 -4.10 -0.59 -6.19
C THR A 64 -4.88 -0.89 -4.93
N GLY A 65 -4.92 0.06 -4.03
CA GLY A 65 -5.70 -0.04 -2.81
C GLY A 65 -5.66 1.27 -2.03
N ASN A 66 -6.62 1.43 -1.13
CA ASN A 66 -6.73 2.59 -0.27
C ASN A 66 -6.53 2.21 1.19
N SER A 67 -5.84 3.03 1.98
CA SER A 67 -5.64 2.78 3.41
C SER A 67 -4.95 1.44 3.66
N GLY A 68 -5.50 0.53 4.44
CA GLY A 68 -5.00 -0.85 4.58
C GLY A 68 -4.82 -1.58 3.24
N GLY A 69 -5.69 -1.32 2.25
CA GLY A 69 -5.49 -1.80 0.87
C GLY A 69 -4.29 -1.14 0.19
N GLY A 70 -3.99 0.12 0.52
CA GLY A 70 -2.76 0.82 0.10
C GLY A 70 -1.51 0.18 0.71
N THR A 71 -1.58 -0.23 1.97
CA THR A 71 -0.53 -1.00 2.64
C THR A 71 -0.25 -2.30 1.89
N GLN A 72 -1.30 -3.07 1.60
CA GLN A 72 -1.18 -4.33 0.86
C GLN A 72 -0.61 -4.13 -0.54
N ALA A 73 -1.09 -3.10 -1.27
CA ALA A 73 -0.56 -2.77 -2.59
C ALA A 73 0.92 -2.40 -2.52
N SER A 74 1.35 -1.66 -1.48
CA SER A 74 2.74 -1.28 -1.27
C SER A 74 3.64 -2.48 -1.03
N TYR A 75 3.22 -3.41 -0.19
CA TYR A 75 3.97 -4.63 0.07
C TYR A 75 4.04 -5.54 -1.15
N LEU A 76 2.92 -5.76 -1.83
CA LEU A 76 2.88 -6.61 -3.01
C LEU A 76 3.76 -6.05 -4.13
N MET A 77 3.67 -4.75 -4.42
CA MET A 77 4.53 -4.15 -5.45
C MET A 77 6.02 -4.22 -5.09
N ALA A 78 6.36 -4.09 -3.80
CA ALA A 78 7.75 -4.11 -3.35
C ALA A 78 8.36 -5.52 -3.38
N LEU A 79 7.54 -6.55 -3.17
CA LEU A 79 8.00 -7.93 -2.91
C LEU A 79 7.68 -8.91 -4.03
N ASP A 80 6.83 -8.56 -5.01
CA ASP A 80 6.46 -9.44 -6.11
C ASP A 80 6.71 -8.79 -7.47
N ASP A 81 7.67 -9.30 -8.21
CA ASP A 81 8.11 -8.77 -9.50
C ASP A 81 7.06 -8.86 -10.60
N ARG A 82 6.02 -9.64 -10.40
CA ARG A 82 4.91 -9.80 -11.34
C ARG A 82 3.97 -8.59 -11.37
N ILE A 83 4.03 -7.73 -10.35
CA ILE A 83 3.30 -6.47 -10.35
C ILE A 83 4.03 -5.47 -11.26
N GLY A 84 3.46 -5.20 -12.43
CA GLY A 84 4.05 -4.31 -13.43
C GLY A 84 3.82 -2.81 -13.16
N CYS A 85 2.82 -2.46 -12.34
CA CYS A 85 2.46 -1.07 -12.02
C CYS A 85 1.66 -1.00 -10.73
N ALA A 86 1.81 0.07 -9.97
CA ALA A 86 1.04 0.28 -8.73
C ALA A 86 0.44 1.69 -8.66
N ALA A 87 -0.72 1.80 -8.00
CA ALA A 87 -1.32 3.07 -7.59
C ALA A 87 -1.79 2.95 -6.13
N ILE A 88 -1.11 3.64 -5.22
CA ILE A 88 -1.29 3.50 -3.78
C ILE A 88 -2.03 4.71 -3.25
N SER A 89 -3.21 4.49 -2.66
CA SER A 89 -4.08 5.55 -2.18
C SER A 89 -4.08 5.63 -0.65
N CYS A 90 -3.95 6.85 -0.12
CA CYS A 90 -4.10 7.20 1.29
C CYS A 90 -3.36 6.25 2.25
N TYR A 91 -2.07 6.03 1.98
CA TYR A 91 -1.20 5.23 2.83
C TYR A 91 0.22 5.80 2.90
N ILE A 92 0.81 6.18 1.75
CA ILE A 92 2.19 6.66 1.71
C ILE A 92 2.31 8.01 2.40
N THR A 93 3.14 8.05 3.43
CA THR A 93 3.58 9.24 4.17
C THR A 93 4.99 8.99 4.69
N SER A 94 5.47 9.71 5.70
CA SER A 94 6.67 9.35 6.43
C SER A 94 6.33 8.87 7.84
N LEU A 95 7.02 7.86 8.34
CA LEU A 95 6.78 7.31 9.67
C LEU A 95 6.88 8.37 10.79
N PRO A 96 7.85 9.30 10.80
CA PRO A 96 7.88 10.36 11.81
C PRO A 96 6.61 11.21 11.83
N LYS A 97 6.08 11.56 10.64
CA LYS A 97 4.84 12.33 10.52
C LYS A 97 3.63 11.52 10.96
N LEU A 98 3.56 10.26 10.54
CA LEU A 98 2.48 9.35 10.91
C LEU A 98 2.39 9.18 12.44
N LEU A 99 3.52 8.92 13.09
CA LEU A 99 3.58 8.74 14.55
C LEU A 99 3.25 10.03 15.31
N ALA A 100 3.55 11.19 14.74
CA ALA A 100 3.23 12.48 15.33
C ALA A 100 1.73 12.85 15.21
N THR A 101 1.03 12.34 14.20
CA THR A 101 -0.39 12.66 13.95
C THR A 101 -1.34 11.62 14.53
N LEU A 102 -1.23 10.38 14.09
CA LEU A 102 -2.16 9.30 14.44
C LEU A 102 -1.59 8.32 15.46
N GLY A 103 -0.27 8.18 15.52
CA GLY A 103 0.41 7.14 16.30
C GLY A 103 0.53 5.82 15.52
N PRO A 104 0.74 4.70 16.24
CA PRO A 104 0.87 3.39 15.61
C PRO A 104 -0.38 3.00 14.82
N GLN A 105 -0.16 2.36 13.69
CA GLN A 105 -1.20 1.82 12.81
C GLN A 105 -1.55 0.38 13.19
N ASP A 106 -2.37 -0.27 12.38
CA ASP A 106 -2.73 -1.68 12.49
C ASP A 106 -1.48 -2.57 12.45
N SER A 107 -1.59 -3.77 12.98
CA SER A 107 -0.46 -4.67 13.16
C SER A 107 0.29 -5.01 11.88
N GLU A 108 -0.41 -5.13 10.75
CA GLU A 108 0.20 -5.43 9.44
C GLU A 108 0.96 -4.23 8.86
N GLN A 109 0.69 -3.02 9.34
CA GLN A 109 1.31 -1.80 8.83
C GLN A 109 2.65 -1.46 9.51
N HIS A 110 3.01 -2.19 10.55
CA HIS A 110 4.26 -2.05 11.27
C HIS A 110 4.94 -3.40 11.44
N PHE A 111 5.97 -3.67 10.68
CA PHE A 111 6.75 -4.87 10.87
C PHE A 111 7.84 -4.68 11.94
N PHE A 112 8.22 -5.79 12.57
CA PHE A 112 9.22 -5.79 13.64
C PHE A 112 10.52 -5.13 13.19
N GLY A 113 11.01 -4.21 13.98
CA GLY A 113 12.28 -3.52 13.76
C GLY A 113 12.24 -2.42 12.69
N GLN A 114 11.10 -2.10 12.09
CA GLN A 114 10.98 -1.11 11.03
C GLN A 114 11.66 0.22 11.36
N LEU A 115 11.37 0.78 12.54
CA LEU A 115 12.00 2.03 12.99
C LEU A 115 13.51 1.87 13.28
N VAL A 116 13.90 0.72 13.83
CA VAL A 116 15.30 0.44 14.17
C VAL A 116 16.15 0.31 12.90
N PHE A 117 15.59 -0.30 11.85
CA PHE A 117 16.25 -0.44 10.56
C PHE A 117 16.15 0.82 9.69
N GLY A 118 15.36 1.81 10.13
CA GLY A 118 15.15 3.06 9.40
C GLY A 118 14.35 2.87 8.10
N VAL A 119 13.52 1.84 8.01
CA VAL A 119 12.68 1.59 6.83
C VAL A 119 11.42 2.44 6.90
N ASP A 120 11.21 3.29 5.90
CA ASP A 120 10.05 4.17 5.78
C ASP A 120 9.20 3.82 4.55
N HIS A 121 8.05 4.45 4.38
CA HIS A 121 7.15 4.21 3.25
C HIS A 121 7.81 4.51 1.90
N ALA A 122 8.73 5.48 1.85
CA ALA A 122 9.51 5.78 0.65
C ALA A 122 10.34 4.57 0.17
N ASP A 123 10.84 3.76 1.11
CA ASP A 123 11.67 2.59 0.79
C ASP A 123 10.88 1.54 0.02
N LEU A 124 9.60 1.33 0.36
CA LEU A 124 8.72 0.40 -0.35
C LEU A 124 8.58 0.79 -1.83
N ILE A 125 8.50 2.10 -2.13
CA ILE A 125 8.46 2.60 -3.51
C ILE A 125 9.82 2.40 -4.18
N MET A 126 10.90 2.73 -3.48
CA MET A 126 12.26 2.64 -4.02
C MET A 126 12.70 1.20 -4.27
N MET A 127 12.26 0.24 -3.45
CA MET A 127 12.47 -1.19 -3.68
C MET A 127 11.92 -1.66 -5.03
N ARG A 128 10.89 -0.99 -5.54
CA ARG A 128 10.24 -1.38 -6.80
C ARG A 128 10.80 -0.65 -8.03
N ALA A 129 11.69 0.32 -7.86
CA ALA A 129 12.28 1.03 -9.00
C ALA A 129 12.95 0.04 -9.98
N PRO A 130 12.77 0.19 -11.29
CA PRO A 130 12.15 1.31 -12.02
C PRO A 130 10.67 1.10 -12.40
N SER A 131 9.92 0.19 -11.76
CA SER A 131 8.52 -0.03 -12.09
C SER A 131 7.64 1.17 -11.73
N PRO A 132 6.58 1.46 -12.51
CA PRO A 132 5.76 2.64 -12.33
C PRO A 132 4.94 2.62 -11.05
N VAL A 133 5.00 3.69 -10.26
CA VAL A 133 4.24 3.87 -9.02
C VAL A 133 3.58 5.24 -8.98
N LEU A 134 2.26 5.28 -8.76
CA LEU A 134 1.50 6.49 -8.46
C LEU A 134 1.17 6.52 -6.97
N ILE A 135 1.46 7.63 -6.33
CA ILE A 135 1.02 7.92 -4.96
C ILE A 135 -0.24 8.77 -5.05
N CYS A 136 -1.39 8.25 -4.62
CA CYS A 136 -2.62 9.01 -4.52
C CYS A 136 -2.82 9.48 -3.08
N ALA A 137 -2.84 10.79 -2.86
CA ALA A 137 -2.92 11.40 -1.53
C ALA A 137 -4.18 12.25 -1.39
N ALA A 138 -4.69 12.34 -0.17
CA ALA A 138 -5.74 13.27 0.22
C ALA A 138 -5.16 14.35 1.14
N THR A 139 -5.49 15.64 0.90
CA THR A 139 -4.88 16.77 1.61
C THR A 139 -5.30 16.86 3.07
N ASN A 140 -6.52 16.40 3.38
CA ASN A 140 -7.12 16.43 4.72
C ASN A 140 -7.14 15.02 5.36
N ASP A 141 -6.15 14.19 5.03
CA ASP A 141 -5.99 12.84 5.56
C ASP A 141 -5.23 12.86 6.90
N PHE A 142 -5.42 11.83 7.71
CA PHE A 142 -4.56 11.56 8.86
C PHE A 142 -3.18 11.01 8.44
N PHE A 143 -3.03 10.49 7.24
CA PHE A 143 -1.73 10.29 6.61
C PHE A 143 -1.21 11.64 6.13
N ASP A 144 -0.38 12.28 6.94
CA ASP A 144 0.11 13.65 6.73
C ASP A 144 0.63 13.89 5.32
N ILE A 145 0.03 14.86 4.63
CA ILE A 145 0.36 15.20 3.24
C ILE A 145 1.81 15.68 3.07
N GLY A 146 2.37 16.36 4.07
CA GLY A 146 3.78 16.76 4.06
C GLY A 146 4.71 15.56 4.07
N GLY A 147 4.37 14.52 4.86
CA GLY A 147 5.08 13.23 4.84
C GLY A 147 4.96 12.51 3.51
N THR A 148 3.80 12.58 2.85
CA THR A 148 3.61 12.04 1.49
C THR A 148 4.53 12.72 0.49
N TRP A 149 4.62 14.04 0.53
CA TRP A 149 5.53 14.81 -0.33
C TRP A 149 7.00 14.48 -0.05
N ASP A 150 7.37 14.25 1.21
CA ASP A 150 8.74 13.85 1.56
C ASP A 150 9.05 12.45 0.95
N ALA A 151 8.17 11.49 1.15
CA ALA A 151 8.32 10.15 0.56
C ALA A 151 8.42 10.20 -0.98
N PHE A 152 7.55 10.99 -1.62
CA PHE A 152 7.61 11.21 -3.07
C PHE A 152 8.96 11.80 -3.51
N ARG A 153 9.47 12.83 -2.83
CA ARG A 153 10.75 13.44 -3.17
C ARG A 153 11.92 12.47 -3.06
N TYR A 154 11.92 11.61 -2.03
CA TYR A 154 12.95 10.56 -1.89
C TYR A 154 12.88 9.56 -3.05
N ALA A 155 11.71 9.03 -3.35
CA ALA A 155 11.51 8.12 -4.47
C ALA A 155 11.87 8.79 -5.81
N LYS A 156 11.41 10.03 -6.03
CA LYS A 156 11.68 10.78 -7.27
C LYS A 156 13.17 10.98 -7.53
N ARG A 157 13.97 11.22 -6.49
CA ARG A 157 15.43 11.32 -6.63
C ARG A 157 16.04 10.03 -7.18
N LEU A 158 15.62 8.88 -6.66
CA LEU A 158 16.12 7.58 -7.12
C LEU A 158 15.73 7.36 -8.58
N TYR A 159 14.44 7.50 -8.90
CA TYR A 159 13.94 7.31 -10.26
C TYR A 159 14.60 8.27 -11.27
N THR A 160 14.86 9.51 -10.86
CA THR A 160 15.61 10.49 -11.69
C THR A 160 17.05 10.02 -11.95
N ARG A 161 17.75 9.54 -10.93
CA ARG A 161 19.12 9.00 -11.08
C ARG A 161 19.16 7.76 -11.97
N MET A 162 18.08 6.98 -12.00
CA MET A 162 17.93 5.82 -12.88
C MET A 162 17.48 6.18 -14.30
N GLY A 163 17.24 7.47 -14.59
CA GLY A 163 16.79 7.93 -15.92
C GLY A 163 15.32 7.62 -16.24
N CYS A 164 14.47 7.40 -15.21
CA CYS A 164 13.07 7.03 -15.36
C CYS A 164 12.15 7.84 -14.43
N ALA A 165 12.42 9.14 -14.30
CA ALA A 165 11.70 10.03 -13.38
C ALA A 165 10.17 10.04 -13.60
N GLU A 166 9.71 9.82 -14.82
CA GLU A 166 8.29 9.77 -15.20
C GLU A 166 7.55 8.54 -14.64
N ARG A 167 8.28 7.57 -14.12
CA ARG A 167 7.70 6.32 -13.57
C ARG A 167 7.32 6.41 -12.08
N VAL A 168 7.55 7.55 -11.44
CA VAL A 168 6.98 7.82 -10.12
C VAL A 168 6.32 9.20 -10.14
N ASP A 169 5.06 9.24 -9.67
CA ASP A 169 4.28 10.48 -9.65
C ASP A 169 3.36 10.53 -8.43
N ILE A 170 2.79 11.71 -8.18
CA ILE A 170 1.85 11.97 -7.08
C ILE A 170 0.57 12.59 -7.64
N LEU A 171 -0.56 12.07 -7.19
CA LEU A 171 -1.89 12.65 -7.40
C LEU A 171 -2.41 13.16 -6.05
N GLU A 172 -2.45 14.47 -5.90
CA GLU A 172 -3.02 15.11 -4.72
C GLU A 172 -4.49 15.44 -4.95
N ASN A 173 -5.33 15.16 -3.98
CA ASN A 173 -6.76 15.39 -4.04
C ASN A 173 -7.22 16.10 -2.76
N ASP A 174 -7.89 17.24 -2.91
CA ASP A 174 -8.43 17.99 -1.77
C ASP A 174 -9.68 17.31 -1.21
N ALA A 175 -9.43 16.39 -0.28
CA ALA A 175 -10.45 15.55 0.33
C ALA A 175 -9.97 14.97 1.67
N PRO A 176 -10.87 14.49 2.55
CA PRO A 176 -10.52 13.64 3.68
C PRO A 176 -10.11 12.24 3.20
N HIS A 177 -9.68 11.40 4.16
CA HIS A 177 -9.33 10.00 3.92
C HIS A 177 -10.43 9.23 3.18
N ASN A 178 -10.22 8.89 1.91
CA ASN A 178 -11.18 8.13 1.10
C ASN A 178 -10.52 7.60 -0.18
N TYR A 179 -11.27 6.79 -0.94
CA TYR A 179 -10.93 6.38 -2.31
C TYR A 179 -12.02 6.85 -3.25
N ASN A 180 -12.08 8.16 -3.44
CA ASN A 180 -13.11 8.82 -4.25
C ASN A 180 -12.88 8.67 -5.77
N ALA A 181 -13.78 9.24 -6.57
CA ALA A 181 -13.71 9.15 -8.01
C ALA A 181 -12.39 9.68 -8.58
N ALA A 182 -11.91 10.85 -8.08
CA ALA A 182 -10.67 11.45 -8.57
C ALA A 182 -9.45 10.52 -8.41
N GLN A 183 -9.34 9.87 -7.25
CA GLN A 183 -8.26 8.93 -7.01
C GLN A 183 -8.40 7.63 -7.83
N ARG A 184 -9.61 7.08 -7.94
CA ARG A 184 -9.86 5.87 -8.76
C ARG A 184 -9.60 6.12 -10.24
N GLU A 185 -10.03 7.26 -10.76
CA GLU A 185 -9.77 7.66 -12.15
C GLU A 185 -8.28 7.91 -12.40
N GLY A 186 -7.59 8.54 -11.46
CA GLY A 186 -6.14 8.73 -11.52
C GLY A 186 -5.40 7.40 -11.55
N ALA A 187 -5.75 6.47 -10.67
CA ALA A 187 -5.20 5.12 -10.65
C ALA A 187 -5.48 4.37 -11.97
N ALA A 188 -6.71 4.47 -12.49
CA ALA A 188 -7.09 3.83 -13.75
C ALA A 188 -6.30 4.39 -14.95
N ARG A 189 -6.15 5.72 -15.04
CA ARG A 189 -5.31 6.36 -16.08
C ARG A 189 -3.86 5.92 -15.97
N TRP A 190 -3.29 5.93 -14.77
CA TRP A 190 -1.92 5.48 -14.52
C TRP A 190 -1.71 4.03 -14.97
N MET A 191 -2.59 3.14 -14.59
CA MET A 191 -2.53 1.73 -14.99
C MET A 191 -2.73 1.55 -16.49
N SER A 192 -3.65 2.29 -17.11
CA SER A 192 -3.85 2.25 -18.57
C SER A 192 -2.60 2.65 -19.32
N ARG A 193 -1.93 3.70 -18.88
CA ARG A 193 -0.67 4.16 -19.47
C ARG A 193 0.41 3.08 -19.42
N TRP A 194 0.64 2.49 -18.25
CA TRP A 194 1.79 1.63 -18.04
C TRP A 194 1.56 0.15 -18.37
N LEU A 195 0.33 -0.34 -18.21
CA LEU A 195 0.00 -1.73 -18.52
C LEU A 195 -0.51 -1.90 -19.95
N LEU A 196 -1.18 -0.88 -20.50
CA LEU A 196 -1.82 -0.97 -21.82
C LEU A 196 -1.16 -0.07 -22.87
N ALA A 197 -0.17 0.73 -22.50
CA ALA A 197 0.45 1.75 -23.36
C ALA A 197 -0.60 2.70 -23.97
N LYS A 198 -1.59 3.11 -23.16
CA LYS A 198 -2.65 4.05 -23.53
C LYS A 198 -2.52 5.31 -22.68
N ASP A 199 -2.45 6.46 -23.30
CA ASP A 199 -2.48 7.77 -22.64
C ASP A 199 -3.91 8.17 -22.27
#